data_713a65e1ae36bac279c7bf1d99f84f5b
#
_entry.id   713a65e1ae36bac279c7bf1d99f84f5b
#
_cell.length_a   1.000
_cell.length_b   1.000
_cell.length_c   1.000
_cell.angle_alpha   90.00
_cell.angle_beta   90.00
_cell.angle_gamma   90.00
#
_symmetry.space_group_name_H-M   'P 1'
#
loop_
_entity.id
_entity.type
_entity.pdbx_description
1 polymer ?
#
loop_
_entity_poly.entity_id
_entity_poly.type
_entity_poly.pdbx_seq_one_letter_code
_entity_poly.pdbx_strand_id
1 'polypeptide(L)'
;MRLNTLSPAPGSTKSKKRVGRGIGSGSGKTAGSGHKGQKSRTGGTVRPGFEGGQMPLQMRLPKFGFTSRVGRFTAEVRTSELNNVKADVIDLEALVESKLVASNIKRVKVMLSGEVTKAMTIEGIAVTKGAKAAIESAGGKVVEPKPAPLVRKLTKKSIKN
;
A
#
# COMPACT_ATOMS: atom_id res chain seq x y z
N MET A 1 -15.82 0.78 -32.59
CA MET A 1 -14.41 1.12 -32.35
C MET A 1 -13.56 0.24 -33.27
N ARG A 2 -12.68 0.82 -34.08
CA ARG A 2 -11.79 0.05 -34.98
C ARG A 2 -10.35 0.18 -34.48
N LEU A 3 -9.50 -0.81 -34.75
CA LEU A 3 -8.10 -0.79 -34.28
C LEU A 3 -7.32 0.45 -34.76
N ASN A 4 -7.61 0.94 -35.95
CA ASN A 4 -6.97 2.15 -36.52
C ASN A 4 -7.48 3.47 -35.89
N THR A 5 -8.55 3.44 -35.11
CA THR A 5 -9.07 4.64 -34.42
C THR A 5 -8.61 4.72 -32.96
N LEU A 6 -7.84 3.74 -32.49
CA LEU A 6 -7.25 3.77 -31.15
C LEU A 6 -6.11 4.77 -31.13
N SER A 7 -6.25 5.80 -30.34
CA SER A 7 -5.22 6.80 -30.07
C SER A 7 -5.19 7.13 -28.59
N PRO A 8 -3.99 7.41 -28.03
CA PRO A 8 -3.91 7.84 -26.64
C PRO A 8 -4.64 9.19 -26.45
N ALA A 9 -5.09 9.45 -25.25
CA ALA A 9 -5.73 10.73 -24.93
C ALA A 9 -4.80 11.91 -25.25
N PRO A 10 -5.35 13.06 -25.69
CA PRO A 10 -4.57 14.25 -25.97
C PRO A 10 -3.68 14.63 -24.77
N GLY A 11 -2.37 14.81 -24.99
CA GLY A 11 -1.39 15.16 -23.96
C GLY A 11 -0.86 13.99 -23.12
N SER A 12 -1.37 12.76 -23.28
CA SER A 12 -0.85 11.57 -22.56
C SER A 12 0.52 11.14 -23.05
N THR A 13 0.82 11.37 -24.32
CA THR A 13 2.14 11.10 -24.92
C THR A 13 2.83 12.42 -25.25
N LYS A 14 4.02 12.62 -24.67
CA LYS A 14 4.84 13.80 -24.97
C LYS A 14 5.79 13.52 -26.13
N SER A 15 5.97 14.47 -27.02
CA SER A 15 6.98 14.38 -28.08
C SER A 15 8.38 14.32 -27.47
N LYS A 16 9.23 13.44 -28.02
CA LYS A 16 10.62 13.27 -27.57
C LYS A 16 11.41 14.57 -27.75
N LYS A 17 11.97 15.10 -26.66
CA LYS A 17 12.84 16.27 -26.69
C LYS A 17 14.15 15.93 -27.43
N ARG A 18 14.47 16.64 -28.49
CA ARG A 18 15.73 16.52 -29.21
C ARG A 18 16.71 17.56 -28.70
N VAL A 19 17.79 17.09 -28.08
CA VAL A 19 18.86 17.94 -27.51
C VAL A 19 20.01 18.14 -28.51
N GLY A 20 20.78 19.20 -28.35
CA GLY A 20 21.93 19.48 -29.21
C GLY A 20 21.56 19.90 -30.66
N ARG A 21 20.40 20.53 -30.88
CA ARG A 21 19.88 20.95 -32.19
C ARG A 21 19.80 22.46 -32.32
N GLY A 22 20.85 23.15 -31.96
CA GLY A 22 21.02 24.58 -32.10
C GLY A 22 20.66 25.37 -30.84
N ILE A 23 21.17 26.59 -30.76
CA ILE A 23 21.04 27.47 -29.56
C ILE A 23 19.57 27.88 -29.36
N GLY A 24 18.85 28.18 -30.44
CA GLY A 24 17.47 28.61 -30.41
C GLY A 24 16.49 27.55 -29.84
N SER A 25 16.87 26.27 -29.82
CA SER A 25 16.03 25.20 -29.23
C SER A 25 15.96 25.22 -27.70
N GLY A 26 16.76 26.04 -27.03
CA GLY A 26 16.92 26.04 -25.56
C GLY A 26 17.67 24.83 -24.99
N SER A 27 18.00 23.85 -25.82
CA SER A 27 18.71 22.63 -25.42
C SER A 27 19.89 22.33 -26.35
N GLY A 28 20.46 23.37 -26.96
CA GLY A 28 21.65 23.30 -27.78
C GLY A 28 22.94 23.12 -26.98
N LYS A 29 24.09 23.33 -27.66
CA LYS A 29 25.42 23.29 -27.02
C LYS A 29 25.70 21.97 -26.29
N THR A 30 25.76 22.00 -24.97
CA THR A 30 26.02 20.83 -24.09
C THR A 30 24.83 19.89 -23.92
N ALA A 31 23.73 20.12 -24.60
CA ALA A 31 22.55 19.28 -24.55
C ALA A 31 21.94 19.06 -23.11
N GLY A 32 22.20 20.00 -22.20
CA GLY A 32 21.77 19.92 -20.80
C GLY A 32 22.68 19.12 -19.88
N SER A 33 23.76 18.52 -20.41
CA SER A 33 24.70 17.72 -19.59
C SER A 33 25.76 18.58 -18.89
N GLY A 34 25.84 19.88 -19.19
CA GLY A 34 26.89 20.77 -18.69
C GLY A 34 28.25 20.49 -19.31
N HIS A 35 29.30 21.03 -18.68
CA HIS A 35 30.67 20.81 -19.12
C HIS A 35 31.27 19.61 -18.39
N LYS A 36 32.45 19.46 -18.09
CA LYS A 36 33.21 18.42 -17.37
C LYS A 36 32.39 17.62 -16.33
N GLY A 37 32.92 16.50 -15.87
CA GLY A 37 32.32 15.66 -14.84
C GLY A 37 31.79 14.32 -15.38
N GLN A 38 31.52 13.40 -14.48
CA GLN A 38 31.10 12.04 -14.79
C GLN A 38 29.76 12.01 -15.56
N LYS A 39 28.77 12.82 -15.15
CA LYS A 39 27.43 12.86 -15.78
C LYS A 39 27.42 13.43 -17.18
N SER A 40 28.47 14.13 -17.62
CA SER A 40 28.57 14.66 -18.98
C SER A 40 29.22 13.69 -19.98
N ARG A 41 29.66 12.52 -19.53
CA ARG A 41 30.24 11.47 -20.35
C ARG A 41 29.20 10.43 -20.74
N THR A 42 29.43 9.71 -21.85
CA THR A 42 28.59 8.60 -22.26
C THR A 42 28.57 7.52 -21.17
N GLY A 43 27.39 7.07 -20.74
CA GLY A 43 27.25 6.12 -19.65
C GLY A 43 27.53 6.66 -18.25
N GLY A 44 27.77 7.96 -18.12
CA GLY A 44 28.12 8.61 -16.86
C GLY A 44 26.97 8.73 -15.87
N THR A 45 26.40 7.61 -15.44
CA THR A 45 25.36 7.57 -14.43
C THR A 45 25.94 7.28 -13.05
N VAL A 46 25.66 8.15 -12.10
CA VAL A 46 26.00 7.95 -10.70
C VAL A 46 24.84 7.24 -10.03
N ARG A 47 25.09 6.13 -9.33
CA ARG A 47 24.07 5.38 -8.59
C ARG A 47 23.36 6.29 -7.57
N PRO A 48 22.04 6.14 -7.35
CA PRO A 48 21.33 6.89 -6.32
C PRO A 48 21.96 6.69 -4.93
N GLY A 49 22.07 7.78 -4.17
CA GLY A 49 22.66 7.75 -2.83
C GLY A 49 24.19 7.67 -2.76
N PHE A 50 24.90 7.80 -3.90
CA PHE A 50 26.35 7.87 -3.89
C PHE A 50 26.82 9.26 -3.45
N GLU A 51 27.70 9.30 -2.45
CA GLU A 51 28.18 10.53 -1.80
C GLU A 51 29.68 10.76 -2.05
N GLY A 52 30.16 10.53 -3.27
CA GLY A 52 31.55 10.82 -3.65
C GLY A 52 32.59 9.92 -2.98
N GLY A 53 32.23 8.78 -2.44
CA GLY A 53 33.09 7.87 -1.69
C GLY A 53 32.90 7.92 -0.18
N GLN A 54 32.24 8.96 0.35
CA GLN A 54 31.77 8.97 1.73
C GLN A 54 30.73 7.86 1.93
N MET A 55 30.69 7.26 3.13
CA MET A 55 29.69 6.23 3.46
C MET A 55 28.28 6.79 3.28
N PRO A 56 27.45 6.17 2.41
CA PRO A 56 26.09 6.64 2.15
C PRO A 56 25.24 6.72 3.42
N LEU A 57 24.30 7.67 3.48
CA LEU A 57 23.47 7.92 4.65
C LEU A 57 22.76 6.67 5.18
N GLN A 58 22.26 5.82 4.29
CA GLN A 58 21.61 4.55 4.64
C GLN A 58 22.54 3.55 5.35
N MET A 59 23.86 3.70 5.21
CA MET A 59 24.84 2.86 5.89
C MET A 59 25.38 3.50 7.18
N ARG A 60 25.34 4.84 7.28
CA ARG A 60 25.77 5.58 8.47
C ARG A 60 24.75 5.50 9.60
N LEU A 61 23.46 5.42 9.26
CA LEU A 61 22.39 5.36 10.25
C LEU A 61 22.28 3.95 10.84
N PRO A 62 22.21 3.82 12.18
CA PRO A 62 21.95 2.54 12.81
C PRO A 62 20.61 1.96 12.34
N LYS A 63 20.59 0.68 12.03
CA LYS A 63 19.35 -0.03 11.71
C LYS A 63 18.55 -0.23 12.98
N PHE A 64 17.26 0.03 12.91
CA PHE A 64 16.35 -0.13 14.05
C PHE A 64 15.07 -0.86 13.64
N GLY A 65 14.40 -1.45 14.63
CA GLY A 65 13.11 -2.09 14.46
C GLY A 65 13.18 -3.46 13.77
N PHE A 66 12.03 -4.04 13.60
CA PHE A 66 11.82 -5.31 12.91
C PHE A 66 10.47 -5.29 12.19
N THR A 67 10.30 -6.15 11.20
CA THR A 67 9.04 -6.31 10.51
C THR A 67 8.21 -7.40 11.21
N SER A 68 7.04 -7.02 11.72
CA SER A 68 6.13 -7.96 12.38
C SER A 68 5.58 -8.98 11.37
N ARG A 69 5.76 -10.27 11.67
CA ARG A 69 5.17 -11.35 10.87
C ARG A 69 3.64 -11.33 10.94
N VAL A 70 3.07 -11.02 12.10
CA VAL A 70 1.62 -10.90 12.28
C VAL A 70 1.06 -9.71 11.53
N GLY A 71 1.74 -8.56 11.60
CA GLY A 71 1.35 -7.34 10.91
C GLY A 71 1.24 -7.51 9.39
N ARG A 72 2.04 -8.39 8.78
CA ARG A 72 1.98 -8.66 7.33
C ARG A 72 0.66 -9.30 6.86
N PHE A 73 -0.07 -9.94 7.77
CA PHE A 73 -1.34 -10.62 7.49
C PHE A 73 -2.51 -9.97 8.22
N THR A 74 -2.32 -8.76 8.73
CA THR A 74 -3.35 -7.98 9.41
C THR A 74 -3.58 -6.69 8.65
N ALA A 75 -4.85 -6.37 8.37
CA ALA A 75 -5.26 -5.13 7.74
C ALA A 75 -6.24 -4.36 8.64
N GLU A 76 -6.31 -3.07 8.42
CA GLU A 76 -7.26 -2.17 9.04
C GLU A 76 -8.21 -1.63 7.97
N VAL A 77 -9.49 -1.57 8.30
CA VAL A 77 -10.55 -1.04 7.42
C VAL A 77 -11.31 0.04 8.17
N ARG A 78 -11.59 1.13 7.51
CA ARG A 78 -12.33 2.26 8.08
C ARG A 78 -13.83 2.06 7.92
N THR A 79 -14.64 2.61 8.84
CA THR A 79 -16.10 2.55 8.74
C THR A 79 -16.64 3.17 7.45
N SER A 80 -16.03 4.25 6.96
CA SER A 80 -16.40 4.86 5.67
C SER A 80 -16.15 3.95 4.46
N GLU A 81 -15.13 3.11 4.50
CA GLU A 81 -14.78 2.19 3.41
C GLU A 81 -15.81 1.06 3.27
N LEU A 82 -16.43 0.65 4.37
CA LEU A 82 -17.47 -0.38 4.37
C LEU A 82 -18.71 0.03 3.55
N ASN A 83 -18.99 1.32 3.41
CA ASN A 83 -20.08 1.80 2.57
C ASN A 83 -19.92 1.44 1.08
N ASN A 84 -18.67 1.15 0.64
CA ASN A 84 -18.38 0.76 -0.74
C ASN A 84 -18.60 -0.73 -1.01
N VAL A 85 -18.78 -1.54 0.04
CA VAL A 85 -19.09 -2.96 -0.08
C VAL A 85 -20.53 -3.10 -0.54
N LYS A 86 -20.77 -4.00 -1.51
CA LYS A 86 -22.11 -4.24 -2.07
C LYS A 86 -22.87 -5.33 -1.31
N ALA A 87 -22.18 -6.17 -0.55
CA ALA A 87 -22.76 -7.25 0.22
C ALA A 87 -23.39 -6.75 1.51
N ASP A 88 -24.52 -7.31 1.92
CA ASP A 88 -25.19 -7.01 3.19
C ASP A 88 -24.50 -7.67 4.39
N VAL A 89 -23.84 -8.82 4.15
CA VAL A 89 -22.99 -9.51 5.12
C VAL A 89 -21.55 -9.28 4.73
N ILE A 90 -20.79 -8.71 5.66
CA ILE A 90 -19.39 -8.35 5.45
C ILE A 90 -18.52 -9.33 6.23
N ASP A 91 -17.94 -10.25 5.51
CA ASP A 91 -16.89 -11.15 5.97
C ASP A 91 -15.54 -10.82 5.32
N LEU A 92 -14.52 -11.61 5.58
CA LEU A 92 -13.19 -11.40 5.02
C LEU A 92 -13.21 -11.58 3.48
N GLU A 93 -14.01 -12.49 2.96
CA GLU A 93 -14.11 -12.77 1.52
C GLU A 93 -14.76 -11.61 0.78
N ALA A 94 -15.85 -11.04 1.31
CA ALA A 94 -16.51 -9.85 0.75
C ALA A 94 -15.57 -8.62 0.72
N LEU A 95 -14.68 -8.47 1.72
CA LEU A 95 -13.68 -7.40 1.72
C LEU A 95 -12.59 -7.60 0.67
N VAL A 96 -12.21 -8.83 0.37
CA VAL A 96 -11.25 -9.16 -0.69
C VAL A 96 -11.87 -8.95 -2.07
N GLU A 97 -13.12 -9.39 -2.29
CA GLU A 97 -13.85 -9.19 -3.53
C GLU A 97 -14.08 -7.71 -3.87
N SER A 98 -14.39 -6.90 -2.85
CA SER A 98 -14.51 -5.45 -2.99
C SER A 98 -13.17 -4.72 -3.14
N LYS A 99 -12.04 -5.45 -3.11
CA LYS A 99 -10.66 -4.93 -3.22
C LYS A 99 -10.27 -3.92 -2.12
N LEU A 100 -10.96 -3.93 -1.01
CA LEU A 100 -10.59 -3.12 0.16
C LEU A 100 -9.39 -3.72 0.90
N VAL A 101 -9.26 -5.04 0.84
CA VAL A 101 -8.22 -5.80 1.53
C VAL A 101 -7.52 -6.74 0.54
N ALA A 102 -6.21 -6.89 0.66
CA ALA A 102 -5.44 -7.80 -0.19
C ALA A 102 -5.72 -9.27 0.17
N SER A 103 -5.65 -10.16 -0.83
CA SER A 103 -5.95 -11.60 -0.67
C SER A 103 -5.05 -12.36 0.30
N ASN A 104 -3.88 -11.84 0.63
CA ASN A 104 -2.96 -12.44 1.60
C ASN A 104 -3.30 -12.13 3.05
N ILE A 105 -4.26 -11.25 3.32
CA ILE A 105 -4.67 -10.86 4.67
C ILE A 105 -5.53 -11.96 5.31
N LYS A 106 -5.23 -12.25 6.56
CA LYS A 106 -5.92 -13.28 7.37
C LYS A 106 -6.71 -12.69 8.53
N ARG A 107 -6.46 -11.44 8.88
CA ARG A 107 -7.10 -10.76 10.00
C ARG A 107 -7.42 -9.34 9.60
N VAL A 108 -8.63 -8.92 9.90
CA VAL A 108 -9.08 -7.56 9.65
C VAL A 108 -9.63 -6.97 10.93
N LYS A 109 -9.40 -5.69 11.14
CA LYS A 109 -9.96 -4.92 12.23
C LYS A 109 -10.62 -3.65 11.70
N VAL A 110 -11.90 -3.49 11.99
CA VAL A 110 -12.64 -2.28 11.63
C VAL A 110 -12.41 -1.21 12.69
N MET A 111 -12.04 -0.02 12.24
CA MET A 111 -11.83 1.14 13.09
C MET A 111 -12.79 2.28 12.72
N LEU A 112 -13.16 3.06 13.72
CA LEU A 112 -14.02 4.22 13.55
C LEU A 112 -13.27 5.30 12.77
N SER A 113 -13.73 5.55 11.55
CA SER A 113 -13.27 6.67 10.73
C SER A 113 -14.31 6.96 9.65
N GLY A 114 -14.96 8.09 9.75
CA GLY A 114 -16.08 8.49 8.89
C GLY A 114 -17.41 7.86 9.31
N GLU A 115 -18.46 8.21 8.57
CA GLU A 115 -19.84 7.83 8.87
C GLU A 115 -20.23 6.52 8.20
N VAL A 116 -21.11 5.76 8.86
CA VAL A 116 -21.74 4.56 8.31
C VAL A 116 -23.11 4.96 7.77
N THR A 117 -23.34 4.80 6.47
CA THR A 117 -24.57 5.20 5.79
C THR A 117 -25.53 4.03 5.55
N LYS A 118 -25.04 2.79 5.64
CA LYS A 118 -25.82 1.58 5.35
C LYS A 118 -25.90 0.68 6.57
N ALA A 119 -27.05 0.05 6.78
CA ALA A 119 -27.17 -1.06 7.73
C ALA A 119 -26.44 -2.27 7.15
N MET A 120 -25.52 -2.87 7.91
CA MET A 120 -24.71 -4.01 7.46
C MET A 120 -24.46 -4.99 8.61
N THR A 121 -24.32 -6.26 8.28
CA THR A 121 -23.95 -7.30 9.24
C THR A 121 -22.47 -7.64 9.06
N ILE A 122 -21.68 -7.55 10.14
CA ILE A 122 -20.25 -7.89 10.12
C ILE A 122 -20.06 -9.23 10.80
N GLU A 123 -19.44 -10.19 10.12
CA GLU A 123 -19.17 -11.54 10.64
C GLU A 123 -17.69 -11.88 10.63
N GLY A 124 -17.19 -12.42 11.74
CA GLY A 124 -15.81 -12.93 11.83
C GLY A 124 -14.70 -11.88 11.82
N ILE A 125 -15.03 -10.59 11.84
CA ILE A 125 -14.09 -9.48 11.79
C ILE A 125 -14.05 -8.79 13.15
N ALA A 126 -12.85 -8.43 13.62
CA ALA A 126 -12.69 -7.66 14.83
C ALA A 126 -13.12 -6.20 14.62
N VAL A 127 -13.87 -5.64 15.56
CA VAL A 127 -14.39 -4.27 15.48
C VAL A 127 -13.98 -3.49 16.73
N THR A 128 -13.59 -2.24 16.59
CA THR A 128 -13.32 -1.35 17.73
C THR A 128 -14.62 -0.94 18.42
N LYS A 129 -14.56 -0.60 19.70
CA LYS A 129 -15.75 -0.18 20.49
C LYS A 129 -16.52 0.97 19.81
N GLY A 130 -15.82 1.99 19.31
CA GLY A 130 -16.46 3.11 18.64
C GLY A 130 -17.07 2.74 17.28
N ALA A 131 -16.41 1.88 16.50
CA ALA A 131 -16.96 1.40 15.25
C ALA A 131 -18.21 0.53 15.47
N LYS A 132 -18.21 -0.31 16.52
CA LYS A 132 -19.38 -1.12 16.89
C LYS A 132 -20.58 -0.24 17.21
N ALA A 133 -20.41 0.77 18.04
CA ALA A 133 -21.49 1.72 18.37
C ALA A 133 -22.01 2.46 17.13
N ALA A 134 -21.13 2.87 16.20
CA ALA A 134 -21.52 3.53 14.95
C ALA A 134 -22.30 2.59 14.01
N ILE A 135 -21.91 1.31 13.91
CA ILE A 135 -22.60 0.31 13.10
C ILE A 135 -23.98 -0.03 13.69
N GLU A 136 -24.06 -0.22 15.00
CA GLU A 136 -25.32 -0.50 15.70
C GLU A 136 -26.28 0.70 15.62
N SER A 137 -25.79 1.94 15.71
CA SER A 137 -26.61 3.14 15.51
C SER A 137 -27.14 3.30 14.10
N ALA A 138 -26.43 2.79 13.10
CA ALA A 138 -26.88 2.73 11.70
C ALA A 138 -27.81 1.53 11.42
N GLY A 139 -28.21 0.74 12.44
CA GLY A 139 -29.07 -0.43 12.30
C GLY A 139 -28.36 -1.71 11.88
N GLY A 140 -27.04 -1.75 11.91
CA GLY A 140 -26.23 -2.91 11.61
C GLY A 140 -26.05 -3.86 12.80
N LYS A 141 -25.48 -5.05 12.56
CA LYS A 141 -25.17 -6.07 13.56
C LYS A 141 -23.72 -6.50 13.47
N VAL A 142 -23.08 -6.71 14.63
CA VAL A 142 -21.70 -7.21 14.71
C VAL A 142 -21.66 -8.56 15.40
N VAL A 143 -21.18 -9.57 14.70
CA VAL A 143 -20.91 -10.91 15.21
C VAL A 143 -19.41 -11.06 15.37
N GLU A 144 -18.93 -10.97 16.59
CA GLU A 144 -17.49 -11.04 16.89
C GLU A 144 -16.92 -12.43 16.58
N PRO A 145 -15.66 -12.49 16.09
CA PRO A 145 -15.01 -13.76 15.86
C PRO A 145 -14.84 -14.53 17.17
N LYS A 146 -15.17 -15.81 17.18
CA LYS A 146 -14.89 -16.67 18.33
C LYS A 146 -13.38 -16.64 18.60
N PRO A 147 -12.94 -16.42 19.85
CA PRO A 147 -11.52 -16.45 20.18
C PRO A 147 -10.96 -17.82 19.79
N ALA A 148 -9.91 -17.83 18.97
CA ALA A 148 -9.22 -19.08 18.65
C ALA A 148 -8.77 -19.75 19.96
N PRO A 149 -8.95 -21.06 20.13
CA PRO A 149 -8.53 -21.75 21.32
C PRO A 149 -7.04 -21.48 21.54
N LEU A 150 -6.69 -21.02 22.72
CA LEU A 150 -5.29 -20.81 23.12
C LEU A 150 -4.58 -22.17 22.97
N VAL A 151 -3.77 -22.32 21.95
CA VAL A 151 -2.85 -23.44 21.85
C VAL A 151 -1.94 -23.34 23.07
N ARG A 152 -2.18 -24.20 24.07
CA ARG A 152 -1.33 -24.27 25.24
C ARG A 152 0.09 -24.51 24.74
N LYS A 153 0.98 -23.55 24.96
CA LYS A 153 2.42 -23.77 24.77
C LYS A 153 2.75 -25.02 25.58
N LEU A 154 3.12 -26.11 24.90
CA LEU A 154 3.66 -27.30 25.53
C LEU A 154 4.80 -26.82 26.43
N THR A 155 4.56 -26.87 27.73
CA THR A 155 5.57 -26.58 28.73
C THR A 155 6.66 -27.65 28.57
N LYS A 156 7.92 -27.22 28.53
CA LYS A 156 9.13 -28.04 28.38
C LYS A 156 9.32 -29.15 29.44
N LYS A 157 8.26 -29.60 30.07
CA LYS A 157 8.26 -30.53 31.22
C LYS A 157 7.99 -32.01 30.83
N SER A 158 7.85 -32.32 29.54
CA SER A 158 7.63 -33.74 29.10
C SER A 158 8.80 -34.32 28.33
N ILE A 159 10.01 -33.76 28.45
CA ILE A 159 11.22 -34.39 27.93
C ILE A 159 12.13 -34.70 29.13
N LYS A 160 11.67 -35.58 29.99
CA LYS A 160 12.48 -36.37 30.91
C LYS A 160 11.77 -37.71 31.08
N ASN A 161 12.07 -38.62 30.19
CA ASN A 161 12.23 -40.03 30.41
C ASN A 161 12.83 -40.63 29.14
#